data_4a8c69a5cdd54d2f317ab226c16f45bd
#
_entry.id   4a8c69a5cdd54d2f317ab226c16f45bd
#
_cell.length_a   1.000
_cell.length_b   1.000
_cell.length_c   1.000
_cell.angle_alpha   90.00
_cell.angle_beta   90.00
_cell.angle_gamma   90.00
#
_symmetry.space_group_name_H-M   'P 1'
#
loop_
_entity.id
_entity.type
_entity.pdbx_description
1 polymer ?
#
loop_
_entity_poly.entity_id
_entity_poly.type
_entity_poly.pdbx_seq_one_letter_code
_entity_poly.pdbx_strand_id
1 'polypeptide(L)'
;MRSLFTLLISLTLLLALQTQGFANPLIAKDKRSSALNFELDDLDKNLIRLSDYAGKIVIVTFWATWCAPCKQEIPHLEKLYESYKDQGVVVFAISTDSPQTQSQVPRIARKWIIPTLLDTEGRVVSQMNPRGVAPYTVIIDRNGKNAFEHDGYSVGDEVKIKEALVKLLEEK
;
A
#
# COMPACT_ATOMS: atom_id res chain seq x y z
N MET A 1 -9.00 -57.25 4.16
CA MET A 1 -8.78 -56.16 5.14
C MET A 1 -7.58 -55.23 4.84
N ARG A 2 -6.60 -55.64 4.03
CA ARG A 2 -5.42 -54.80 3.69
C ARG A 2 -5.69 -53.76 2.60
N SER A 3 -6.69 -53.94 1.75
CA SER A 3 -6.95 -53.02 0.59
C SER A 3 -7.73 -51.77 0.94
N LEU A 4 -8.53 -51.76 2.01
CA LEU A 4 -9.32 -50.60 2.45
C LEU A 4 -8.48 -49.55 3.21
N PHE A 5 -7.40 -49.98 3.86
CA PHE A 5 -6.52 -49.05 4.62
C PHE A 5 -5.61 -48.21 3.72
N THR A 6 -5.20 -48.75 2.58
CA THR A 6 -4.37 -48.05 1.60
C THR A 6 -5.15 -46.96 0.82
N LEU A 7 -6.45 -47.15 0.62
CA LEU A 7 -7.31 -46.18 -0.07
C LEU A 7 -7.63 -44.94 0.80
N LEU A 8 -7.73 -45.11 2.13
CA LEU A 8 -7.99 -44.01 3.06
C LEU A 8 -6.76 -43.09 3.26
N ILE A 9 -5.54 -43.65 3.21
CA ILE A 9 -4.30 -42.86 3.35
C ILE A 9 -4.03 -42.04 2.10
N SER A 10 -4.40 -42.51 0.90
CA SER A 10 -4.22 -41.72 -0.34
C SER A 10 -5.21 -40.56 -0.47
N LEU A 11 -6.40 -40.63 0.12
CA LEU A 11 -7.41 -39.59 0.06
C LEU A 11 -7.12 -38.42 1.01
N THR A 12 -6.47 -38.70 2.16
CA THR A 12 -6.10 -37.66 3.12
C THR A 12 -4.89 -36.85 2.68
N LEU A 13 -4.02 -37.41 1.84
CA LEU A 13 -2.84 -36.70 1.31
C LEU A 13 -3.19 -35.72 0.16
N LEU A 14 -4.33 -35.90 -0.50
CA LEU A 14 -4.76 -35.07 -1.64
C LEU A 14 -5.49 -33.79 -1.19
N LEU A 15 -5.89 -33.68 0.09
CA LEU A 15 -6.64 -32.52 0.60
C LEU A 15 -5.77 -31.40 1.18
N ALA A 16 -4.44 -31.59 1.24
CA ALA A 16 -3.51 -30.66 1.84
C ALA A 16 -2.86 -29.67 0.83
N LEU A 17 -3.29 -29.65 -0.45
CA LEU A 17 -2.57 -28.92 -1.51
C LEU A 17 -3.36 -27.79 -2.15
N GLN A 18 -4.30 -27.13 -1.48
CA GLN A 18 -5.03 -26.01 -2.09
C GLN A 18 -5.27 -24.85 -1.13
N THR A 19 -4.22 -24.16 -0.71
CA THR A 19 -4.32 -22.76 -0.28
C THR A 19 -3.10 -21.99 -0.76
N GLN A 20 -2.87 -21.96 -2.06
CA GLN A 20 -2.04 -20.91 -2.65
C GLN A 20 -2.98 -19.76 -2.99
N GLY A 21 -3.35 -19.00 -1.98
CA GLY A 21 -3.91 -17.69 -2.17
C GLY A 21 -2.86 -16.82 -2.91
N PHE A 22 -3.28 -16.14 -3.97
CA PHE A 22 -2.49 -15.14 -4.69
C PHE A 22 -2.32 -13.89 -3.80
N ALA A 23 -1.70 -14.04 -2.64
CA ALA A 23 -1.28 -12.89 -1.86
C ALA A 23 0.04 -12.40 -2.45
N ASN A 24 0.13 -11.12 -2.79
CA ASN A 24 1.41 -10.50 -3.03
C ASN A 24 2.21 -10.64 -1.72
N PRO A 25 3.24 -11.49 -1.65
CA PRO A 25 3.90 -11.75 -0.39
C PRO A 25 4.62 -10.47 0.07
N LEU A 26 4.68 -10.25 1.39
CA LEU A 26 5.59 -9.26 1.93
C LEU A 26 7.00 -9.53 1.40
N ILE A 27 7.72 -8.45 1.10
CA ILE A 27 9.15 -8.52 0.83
C ILE A 27 9.84 -9.06 2.10
N ALA A 28 10.65 -10.11 1.95
CA ALA A 28 11.37 -10.70 3.07
C ALA A 28 12.25 -9.63 3.76
N LYS A 29 12.34 -9.64 5.10
CA LYS A 29 12.98 -8.57 5.89
C LYS A 29 14.41 -8.24 5.43
N ASP A 30 15.18 -9.26 5.07
CA ASP A 30 16.56 -9.16 4.58
C ASP A 30 16.68 -8.57 3.16
N LYS A 31 15.57 -8.52 2.41
CA LYS A 31 15.48 -8.00 1.04
C LYS A 31 14.80 -6.63 0.95
N ARG A 32 14.28 -6.09 2.06
CA ARG A 32 13.64 -4.77 2.07
C ARG A 32 14.67 -3.67 1.86
N SER A 33 14.47 -2.86 0.83
CA SER A 33 15.25 -1.63 0.61
C SER A 33 14.80 -0.52 1.55
N SER A 34 15.67 0.44 1.84
CA SER A 34 15.25 1.67 2.54
C SER A 34 14.27 2.45 1.67
N ALA A 35 13.19 2.91 2.26
CA ALA A 35 12.27 3.80 1.59
C ALA A 35 12.96 5.16 1.31
N LEU A 36 12.55 5.81 0.22
CA LEU A 36 12.99 7.17 -0.06
C LEU A 36 12.44 8.09 1.04
N ASN A 37 13.34 8.80 1.72
CA ASN A 37 12.91 9.87 2.61
C ASN A 37 12.48 11.06 1.76
N PHE A 38 11.19 11.39 1.79
CA PHE A 38 10.62 12.51 1.04
C PHE A 38 10.17 13.62 1.98
N GLU A 39 10.12 14.83 1.42
CA GLU A 39 9.51 16.02 2.00
C GLU A 39 8.58 16.62 0.96
N LEU A 40 7.29 16.70 1.28
CA LEU A 40 6.25 17.22 0.40
C LEU A 40 5.25 18.08 1.18
N ASP A 41 4.70 19.09 0.53
CA ASP A 41 3.61 19.87 1.10
C ASP A 41 2.28 19.13 0.97
N ASP A 42 1.44 19.26 2.00
CA ASP A 42 0.04 18.88 1.92
C ASP A 42 -0.82 19.98 1.23
N LEU A 43 -2.14 19.76 1.17
CA LEU A 43 -3.08 20.73 0.55
C LEU A 43 -3.17 22.07 1.30
N ASP A 44 -2.73 22.12 2.55
CA ASP A 44 -2.75 23.32 3.39
C ASP A 44 -1.35 23.91 3.59
N LYS A 45 -0.36 23.44 2.78
CA LYS A 45 1.04 23.85 2.78
C LYS A 45 1.80 23.50 4.05
N ASN A 46 1.37 22.51 4.78
CA ASN A 46 2.17 21.92 5.85
C ASN A 46 3.20 20.99 5.23
N LEU A 47 4.46 21.16 5.60
CA LEU A 47 5.54 20.29 5.15
C LEU A 47 5.49 18.97 5.90
N ILE A 48 5.30 17.88 5.17
CA ILE A 48 5.28 16.50 5.66
C ILE A 48 6.58 15.82 5.28
N ARG A 49 7.30 15.28 6.26
CA ARG A 49 8.52 14.50 6.07
C ARG A 49 8.27 13.05 6.45
N LEU A 50 8.69 12.10 5.62
CA LEU A 50 8.57 10.68 5.97
C LEU A 50 9.31 10.35 7.27
N SER A 51 10.45 10.99 7.54
CA SER A 51 11.24 10.80 8.77
C SER A 51 10.48 11.08 10.06
N ASP A 52 9.46 11.96 10.03
CA ASP A 52 8.65 12.31 11.21
C ASP A 52 7.73 11.17 11.64
N TYR A 53 7.61 10.14 10.80
CA TYR A 53 6.81 8.93 11.02
C TYR A 53 7.66 7.69 11.33
N ALA A 54 8.89 7.87 11.79
CA ALA A 54 9.74 6.77 12.23
C ALA A 54 9.03 5.92 13.30
N GLY A 55 9.12 4.59 13.20
CA GLY A 55 8.42 3.65 14.08
C GLY A 55 6.94 3.42 13.74
N LYS A 56 6.38 4.12 12.76
CA LYS A 56 5.05 3.89 12.21
C LYS A 56 5.11 2.97 11.00
N ILE A 57 4.00 2.31 10.68
CA ILE A 57 3.80 1.70 9.35
C ILE A 57 3.16 2.76 8.47
N VAL A 58 3.80 3.08 7.35
CA VAL A 58 3.33 4.13 6.45
C VAL A 58 2.89 3.50 5.13
N ILE A 59 1.63 3.72 4.75
CA ILE A 59 1.11 3.37 3.43
C ILE A 59 1.18 4.63 2.57
N VAL A 60 1.80 4.52 1.41
CA VAL A 60 1.86 5.59 0.40
C VAL A 60 1.19 5.08 -0.86
N THR A 61 0.20 5.80 -1.38
CA THR A 61 -0.36 5.55 -2.71
C THR A 61 -0.13 6.74 -3.63
N PHE A 62 0.40 6.49 -4.83
CA PHE A 62 0.55 7.50 -5.87
C PHE A 62 -0.70 7.52 -6.74
N TRP A 63 -1.27 8.71 -6.91
CA TRP A 63 -2.52 8.90 -7.65
C TRP A 63 -2.50 10.17 -8.49
N ALA A 64 -3.48 10.32 -9.38
CA ALA A 64 -3.70 11.55 -10.13
C ALA A 64 -5.19 11.82 -10.36
N THR A 65 -5.53 13.05 -10.67
CA THR A 65 -6.94 13.47 -10.88
C THR A 65 -7.61 12.74 -12.04
N TRP A 66 -6.87 12.30 -13.04
CA TRP A 66 -7.33 11.53 -14.20
C TRP A 66 -7.39 10.02 -13.93
N CYS A 67 -6.80 9.53 -12.85
CA CYS A 67 -6.71 8.09 -12.53
C CYS A 67 -8.03 7.58 -11.91
N ALA A 68 -8.86 6.92 -12.68
CA ALA A 68 -10.11 6.34 -12.20
C ALA A 68 -9.91 5.19 -11.20
N PRO A 69 -8.99 4.21 -11.41
CA PRO A 69 -8.72 3.15 -10.43
C PRO A 69 -8.20 3.69 -9.10
N CYS A 70 -7.38 4.76 -9.10
CA CYS A 70 -6.90 5.39 -7.87
C CYS A 70 -8.04 5.88 -6.97
N LYS A 71 -9.07 6.48 -7.59
CA LYS A 71 -10.26 6.96 -6.87
C LYS A 71 -11.13 5.83 -6.33
N GLN A 72 -10.96 4.61 -6.82
CA GLN A 72 -11.60 3.41 -6.28
C GLN A 72 -10.79 2.82 -5.13
N GLU A 73 -9.46 2.83 -5.20
CA GLU A 73 -8.57 2.34 -4.15
C GLU A 73 -8.64 3.18 -2.87
N ILE A 74 -8.56 4.51 -2.99
CA ILE A 74 -8.42 5.43 -1.85
C ILE A 74 -9.46 5.21 -0.75
N PRO A 75 -10.77 5.04 -1.01
CA PRO A 75 -11.76 4.74 0.04
C PRO A 75 -11.47 3.46 0.84
N HIS A 76 -10.80 2.48 0.25
CA HIS A 76 -10.37 1.27 0.95
C HIS A 76 -9.15 1.56 1.84
N LEU A 77 -8.23 2.40 1.38
CA LEU A 77 -7.09 2.84 2.20
C LEU A 77 -7.55 3.71 3.38
N GLU A 78 -8.57 4.54 3.21
CA GLU A 78 -9.20 5.31 4.30
C GLU A 78 -9.77 4.39 5.39
N LYS A 79 -10.45 3.29 4.98
CA LYS A 79 -10.95 2.28 5.94
C LYS A 79 -9.81 1.58 6.69
N LEU A 80 -8.69 1.30 6.01
CA LEU A 80 -7.51 0.75 6.67
C LEU A 80 -6.93 1.75 7.67
N TYR A 81 -6.79 3.02 7.27
CA TYR A 81 -6.35 4.08 8.18
C TYR A 81 -7.21 4.16 9.43
N GLU A 82 -8.54 4.25 9.29
CA GLU A 82 -9.45 4.32 10.44
C GLU A 82 -9.35 3.10 11.35
N SER A 83 -9.20 1.90 10.76
CA SER A 83 -9.13 0.66 11.53
C SER A 83 -7.83 0.47 12.29
N TYR A 84 -6.72 1.07 11.82
CA TYR A 84 -5.38 0.75 12.33
C TYR A 84 -4.55 1.98 12.76
N LYS A 85 -5.07 3.21 12.68
CA LYS A 85 -4.36 4.44 13.08
C LYS A 85 -3.86 4.40 14.52
N ASP A 86 -4.66 3.84 15.44
CA ASP A 86 -4.30 3.70 16.85
C ASP A 86 -3.21 2.65 17.10
N GLN A 87 -2.93 1.81 16.11
CA GLN A 87 -1.83 0.85 16.12
C GLN A 87 -0.57 1.39 15.42
N GLY A 88 -0.57 2.69 15.09
CA GLY A 88 0.56 3.37 14.50
C GLY A 88 0.63 3.24 12.98
N VAL A 89 -0.50 3.09 12.31
CA VAL A 89 -0.60 3.15 10.84
C VAL A 89 -0.90 4.57 10.39
N VAL A 90 -0.19 5.00 9.36
CA VAL A 90 -0.37 6.28 8.67
C VAL A 90 -0.57 6.01 7.18
N VAL A 91 -1.41 6.80 6.51
CA VAL A 91 -1.65 6.67 5.07
C VAL A 91 -1.51 8.04 4.41
N PHE A 92 -0.77 8.10 3.30
CA PHE A 92 -0.62 9.28 2.47
C PHE A 92 -1.05 8.98 1.02
N ALA A 93 -1.82 9.90 0.44
CA ALA A 93 -2.10 9.92 -0.99
C ALA A 93 -1.20 10.97 -1.64
N ILE A 94 -0.18 10.55 -2.42
CA ILE A 94 0.71 11.48 -3.11
C ILE A 94 0.17 11.73 -4.52
N SER A 95 -0.22 12.99 -4.79
CA SER A 95 -0.63 13.39 -6.13
C SER A 95 0.58 13.55 -7.04
N THR A 96 0.48 12.93 -8.21
CA THR A 96 1.46 13.04 -9.30
C THR A 96 0.95 13.93 -10.43
N ASP A 97 -0.07 14.75 -10.15
CA ASP A 97 -0.60 15.69 -11.13
C ASP A 97 0.44 16.71 -11.53
N SER A 98 0.57 16.93 -12.83
CA SER A 98 1.47 17.95 -13.39
C SER A 98 1.01 19.38 -12.99
N PRO A 99 1.85 20.41 -13.14
CA PRO A 99 1.46 21.80 -12.88
C PRO A 99 0.17 22.22 -13.60
N GLN A 100 -0.15 21.61 -14.75
CA GLN A 100 -1.34 21.92 -15.56
C GLN A 100 -2.63 21.34 -14.94
N THR A 101 -2.54 20.22 -14.23
CA THR A 101 -3.71 19.52 -13.65
C THR A 101 -3.80 19.67 -12.13
N GLN A 102 -2.73 20.05 -11.46
CA GLN A 102 -2.63 20.15 -10.00
C GLN A 102 -3.73 21.01 -9.36
N SER A 103 -4.20 22.05 -10.04
CA SER A 103 -5.29 22.91 -9.53
C SER A 103 -6.60 22.16 -9.27
N GLN A 104 -6.78 20.96 -9.85
CA GLN A 104 -7.95 20.11 -9.66
C GLN A 104 -7.84 19.21 -8.43
N VAL A 105 -6.62 18.98 -7.91
CA VAL A 105 -6.36 18.08 -6.78
C VAL A 105 -7.20 18.42 -5.54
N PRO A 106 -7.24 19.69 -5.05
CA PRO A 106 -7.99 20.01 -3.85
C PRO A 106 -9.49 19.70 -3.98
N ARG A 107 -10.08 19.90 -5.18
CA ARG A 107 -11.50 19.63 -5.41
C ARG A 107 -11.87 18.16 -5.22
N ILE A 108 -10.92 17.26 -5.50
CA ILE A 108 -11.11 15.81 -5.36
C ILE A 108 -10.70 15.35 -3.98
N ALA A 109 -9.53 15.77 -3.51
CA ALA A 109 -8.87 15.18 -2.36
C ALA A 109 -9.32 15.74 -1.00
N ARG A 110 -9.86 16.98 -0.93
CA ARG A 110 -10.32 17.56 0.36
C ARG A 110 -11.48 16.80 1.03
N LYS A 111 -12.13 15.89 0.31
CA LYS A 111 -13.16 15.02 0.88
C LYS A 111 -12.60 13.76 1.55
N TRP A 112 -11.31 13.46 1.34
CA TRP A 112 -10.65 12.30 1.93
C TRP A 112 -10.17 12.62 3.34
N ILE A 113 -10.18 11.61 4.21
CA ILE A 113 -9.70 11.74 5.59
C ILE A 113 -8.19 11.54 5.69
N ILE A 114 -7.57 10.90 4.68
CA ILE A 114 -6.12 10.74 4.60
C ILE A 114 -5.48 11.97 3.95
N PRO A 115 -4.33 12.45 4.46
CA PRO A 115 -3.62 13.58 3.87
C PRO A 115 -3.21 13.33 2.42
N THR A 116 -3.43 14.35 1.58
CA THR A 116 -2.92 14.37 0.21
C THR A 116 -1.70 15.26 0.13
N LEU A 117 -0.59 14.69 -0.35
CA LEU A 117 0.66 15.39 -0.57
C LEU A 117 0.85 15.70 -2.05
N LEU A 118 1.61 16.74 -2.37
CA LEU A 118 1.78 17.25 -3.72
C LEU A 118 3.21 17.01 -4.22
N ASP A 119 3.40 16.07 -5.13
CA ASP A 119 4.67 15.83 -5.84
C ASP A 119 4.66 16.50 -7.22
N THR A 120 4.49 17.82 -7.22
CA THR A 120 4.31 18.66 -8.44
C THR A 120 5.46 18.52 -9.42
N GLU A 121 6.67 18.32 -8.92
CA GLU A 121 7.87 18.16 -9.74
C GLU A 121 8.15 16.70 -10.14
N GLY A 122 7.35 15.76 -9.65
CA GLY A 122 7.51 14.33 -9.93
C GLY A 122 8.78 13.70 -9.37
N ARG A 123 9.44 14.36 -8.40
CA ARG A 123 10.71 13.88 -7.85
C ARG A 123 10.56 12.62 -7.02
N VAL A 124 9.51 12.56 -6.21
CA VAL A 124 9.26 11.40 -5.34
C VAL A 124 8.75 10.22 -6.15
N VAL A 125 7.77 10.47 -7.04
CA VAL A 125 7.20 9.41 -7.88
C VAL A 125 8.25 8.80 -8.81
N SER A 126 9.13 9.59 -9.40
CA SER A 126 10.17 9.08 -10.32
C SER A 126 11.15 8.11 -9.64
N GLN A 127 11.38 8.28 -8.34
CA GLN A 127 12.30 7.43 -7.56
C GLN A 127 11.58 6.24 -6.91
N MET A 128 10.35 6.42 -6.42
CA MET A 128 9.60 5.35 -5.75
C MET A 128 8.79 4.48 -6.71
N ASN A 129 8.36 5.04 -7.84
CA ASN A 129 7.54 4.37 -8.86
C ASN A 129 8.15 4.56 -10.27
N PRO A 130 9.33 4.03 -10.54
CA PRO A 130 10.02 4.24 -11.81
C PRO A 130 9.25 3.70 -13.03
N ARG A 131 8.27 2.81 -12.81
CA ARG A 131 7.39 2.28 -13.86
C ARG A 131 6.27 3.24 -14.25
N GLY A 132 6.01 4.29 -13.45
CA GLY A 132 4.96 5.27 -13.73
C GLY A 132 3.53 4.72 -13.72
N VAL A 133 3.29 3.61 -13.00
CA VAL A 133 1.96 3.00 -12.88
C VAL A 133 1.11 3.78 -11.87
N ALA A 134 -0.19 3.93 -12.13
CA ALA A 134 -1.13 4.55 -11.18
C ALA A 134 -2.45 3.76 -11.11
N PRO A 135 -2.93 3.44 -9.88
CA PRO A 135 -2.24 3.69 -8.60
C PRO A 135 -0.98 2.83 -8.44
N TYR A 136 -0.06 3.30 -7.62
CA TYR A 136 1.06 2.49 -7.12
C TYR A 136 1.11 2.64 -5.60
N THR A 137 0.97 1.52 -4.89
CA THR A 137 0.87 1.52 -3.43
C THR A 137 2.06 0.80 -2.82
N VAL A 138 2.72 1.47 -1.87
CA VAL A 138 3.86 0.97 -1.10
C VAL A 138 3.50 0.96 0.38
N ILE A 139 3.86 -0.12 1.10
CA ILE A 139 3.83 -0.13 2.55
C ILE A 139 5.26 -0.11 3.07
N ILE A 140 5.56 0.89 3.88
CA ILE A 140 6.84 1.10 4.55
C ILE A 140 6.72 0.60 5.98
N ASP A 141 7.64 -0.26 6.40
CA ASP A 141 7.64 -0.83 7.75
C ASP A 141 8.14 0.16 8.82
N ARG A 142 8.08 -0.24 10.11
CA ARG A 142 8.51 0.59 11.24
C ARG A 142 9.99 0.96 11.22
N ASN A 143 10.80 0.27 10.43
CA ASN A 143 12.23 0.53 10.23
C ASN A 143 12.51 1.43 9.01
N GLY A 144 11.45 1.99 8.40
CA GLY A 144 11.58 2.84 7.20
C GLY A 144 11.98 2.07 5.95
N LYS A 145 11.60 0.79 5.83
CA LYS A 145 11.93 -0.04 4.66
C LYS A 145 10.68 -0.42 3.87
N ASN A 146 10.80 -0.48 2.55
CA ASN A 146 9.74 -0.94 1.66
C ASN A 146 9.46 -2.42 1.93
N ALA A 147 8.28 -2.72 2.45
CA ALA A 147 7.88 -4.06 2.85
C ALA A 147 6.85 -4.70 1.91
N PHE A 148 6.14 -3.88 1.14
CA PHE A 148 5.13 -4.33 0.18
C PHE A 148 4.99 -3.29 -0.93
N GLU A 149 4.75 -3.75 -2.15
CA GLU A 149 4.52 -2.91 -3.33
C GLU A 149 3.40 -3.51 -4.16
N HIS A 150 2.53 -2.66 -4.70
CA HIS A 150 1.41 -3.08 -5.54
C HIS A 150 1.18 -2.10 -6.70
N ASP A 151 1.10 -2.65 -7.91
CA ASP A 151 0.88 -1.89 -9.15
C ASP A 151 -0.58 -1.97 -9.58
N GLY A 152 -1.17 -0.84 -9.89
CA GLY A 152 -2.55 -0.75 -10.33
C GLY A 152 -3.56 -1.05 -9.23
N TYR A 153 -4.84 -1.05 -9.60
CA TYR A 153 -5.92 -1.46 -8.71
C TYR A 153 -7.05 -2.11 -9.50
N SER A 154 -7.47 -3.27 -9.04
CA SER A 154 -8.70 -3.95 -9.41
C SER A 154 -9.48 -4.30 -8.15
N VAL A 155 -10.81 -4.40 -8.25
CA VAL A 155 -11.66 -4.79 -7.11
C VAL A 155 -11.17 -6.13 -6.53
N GLY A 156 -10.88 -6.14 -5.22
CA GLY A 156 -10.29 -7.28 -4.51
C GLY A 156 -8.81 -7.09 -4.15
N ASP A 157 -8.08 -6.16 -4.79
CA ASP A 157 -6.67 -5.91 -4.46
C ASP A 157 -6.50 -5.27 -3.07
N GLU A 158 -7.53 -4.58 -2.56
CA GLU A 158 -7.56 -4.06 -1.18
C GLU A 158 -7.38 -5.16 -0.13
N VAL A 159 -7.76 -6.41 -0.45
CA VAL A 159 -7.54 -7.55 0.45
C VAL A 159 -6.05 -7.85 0.60
N LYS A 160 -5.29 -7.80 -0.50
CA LYS A 160 -3.84 -8.03 -0.50
C LYS A 160 -3.11 -6.96 0.32
N ILE A 161 -3.50 -5.68 0.13
CA ILE A 161 -2.94 -4.54 0.89
C ILE A 161 -3.23 -4.72 2.39
N LYS A 162 -4.47 -5.08 2.74
CA LYS A 162 -4.86 -5.35 4.13
C LYS A 162 -4.07 -6.51 4.74
N GLU A 163 -3.95 -7.64 4.03
CA GLU A 163 -3.19 -8.80 4.51
C GLU A 163 -1.72 -8.46 4.75
N ALA A 164 -1.11 -7.70 3.84
CA ALA A 164 0.26 -7.21 4.01
C ALA A 164 0.39 -6.31 5.24
N LEU A 165 -0.54 -5.37 5.44
CA LEU A 165 -0.56 -4.50 6.61
C LEU A 165 -0.70 -5.30 7.91
N VAL A 166 -1.64 -6.26 7.99
CA VAL A 166 -1.88 -7.07 9.19
C VAL A 166 -0.63 -7.88 9.55
N LYS A 167 0.02 -8.49 8.57
CA LYS A 167 1.30 -9.20 8.81
C LYS A 167 2.39 -8.28 9.35
N LEU A 168 2.49 -7.03 8.84
CA LEU A 168 3.46 -6.05 9.33
C LEU A 168 3.15 -5.58 10.76
N LEU A 169 1.88 -5.51 11.13
CA LEU A 169 1.48 -5.17 12.50
C LEU A 169 1.88 -6.25 13.51
N GLU A 170 1.92 -7.53 13.07
CA GLU A 170 2.35 -8.68 13.88
C GLU A 170 3.90 -8.80 13.95
N GLU A 171 4.63 -8.17 13.05
CA GLU A 171 6.10 -8.16 13.07
C GLU A 171 6.63 -7.32 14.24
N LYS A 172 7.47 -7.96 15.07
CA LYS A 172 8.18 -7.32 16.18
C LYS A 172 9.50 -6.70 15.71
#